data_7b2aff0c7af9ced2441466f570aabdae
#
_entry.id   7b2aff0c7af9ced2441466f570aabdae
#
_cell.length_a   1.000
_cell.length_b   1.000
_cell.length_c   1.000
_cell.angle_alpha   90.00
_cell.angle_beta   90.00
_cell.angle_gamma   90.00
#
_symmetry.space_group_name_H-M   'P 1'
#
loop_
_entity.id
_entity.type
_entity.pdbx_description
1 polymer ?
#
loop_
_entity_poly.entity_id
_entity_poly.type
_entity_poly.pdbx_seq_one_letter_code
_entity_poly.pdbx_strand_id
1 'polypeptide(L)'
;MTYSESLLKTMLVIVSIFFAVKGQCGTLYTSFPDTIYPEQKYVFYSHGLIVEGDNMMPEDERWGVYDYIAVRKALRDPDYNLIAYHRPARTVPDSFAQELADDVRKLIRKGVKPENITLLGFSRGGEITLLASSKLRLDKINTILLAVCGGVVKNQPEYQAFGNVSSIYETSDFAGSCEFLQDRNKKLESFRETSISTGKEHGAFYQPLPQWLELVKKWVKE
;
A
#
# COMPACT_ATOMS: atom_id res chain seq x y z
N MET A 1 53.17 35.97 -51.96
CA MET A 1 53.36 35.36 -50.63
C MET A 1 52.15 35.76 -49.78
N THR A 2 51.15 34.90 -49.68
CA THR A 2 49.93 35.12 -48.91
C THR A 2 49.75 33.95 -47.93
N TYR A 3 49.95 34.22 -46.66
CA TYR A 3 49.70 33.25 -45.59
C TYR A 3 48.21 33.17 -45.31
N SER A 4 47.64 32.00 -45.46
CA SER A 4 46.29 31.66 -45.05
C SER A 4 46.32 31.18 -43.59
N GLU A 5 45.73 31.95 -42.68
CA GLU A 5 45.51 31.55 -41.29
C GLU A 5 44.23 30.69 -41.23
N SER A 6 44.44 29.41 -40.93
CA SER A 6 43.38 28.46 -40.63
C SER A 6 42.99 28.54 -39.17
N LEU A 7 41.85 29.19 -38.88
CA LEU A 7 41.24 29.23 -37.55
C LEU A 7 40.58 27.87 -37.23
N LEU A 8 41.24 27.04 -36.44
CA LEU A 8 40.75 25.79 -35.90
C LEU A 8 39.77 26.11 -34.74
N LYS A 9 38.46 26.12 -35.03
CA LYS A 9 37.42 26.25 -34.01
C LYS A 9 37.28 24.94 -33.27
N THR A 10 37.89 24.86 -32.09
CA THR A 10 37.69 23.74 -31.13
C THR A 10 36.31 23.90 -30.49
N MET A 11 35.36 23.08 -30.92
CA MET A 11 34.02 23.01 -30.34
C MET A 11 34.09 22.14 -29.08
N LEU A 12 34.07 22.78 -27.90
CA LEU A 12 34.01 22.12 -26.59
C LEU A 12 32.61 21.54 -26.38
N VAL A 13 32.44 20.23 -26.60
CA VAL A 13 31.18 19.54 -26.27
C VAL A 13 31.19 19.26 -24.77
N ILE A 14 30.44 20.07 -24.01
CA ILE A 14 30.16 19.80 -22.59
C ILE A 14 29.13 18.69 -22.52
N VAL A 15 29.57 17.45 -22.30
CA VAL A 15 28.70 16.33 -21.97
C VAL A 15 28.28 16.48 -20.51
N SER A 16 27.10 17.04 -20.27
CA SER A 16 26.50 17.06 -18.93
C SER A 16 26.06 15.65 -18.56
N ILE A 17 26.87 14.95 -17.78
CA ILE A 17 26.51 13.66 -17.20
C ILE A 17 25.53 13.94 -16.06
N PHE A 18 24.23 13.81 -16.33
CA PHE A 18 23.21 13.75 -15.29
C PHE A 18 23.37 12.43 -14.54
N PHE A 19 24.05 12.46 -13.39
CA PHE A 19 23.92 11.38 -12.42
C PHE A 19 22.49 11.41 -11.87
N ALA A 20 21.62 10.57 -12.40
CA ALA A 20 20.35 10.29 -11.75
C ALA A 20 20.70 9.63 -10.41
N VAL A 21 20.56 10.38 -9.31
CA VAL A 21 20.62 9.83 -7.96
C VAL A 21 19.41 8.90 -7.86
N LYS A 22 19.66 7.60 -8.07
CA LYS A 22 18.65 6.58 -7.78
C LYS A 22 18.45 6.60 -6.27
N GLY A 23 17.35 7.22 -5.83
CA GLY A 23 16.93 7.14 -4.43
C GLY A 23 16.84 5.68 -3.99
N GLN A 24 17.22 5.41 -2.77
CA GLN A 24 17.15 4.05 -2.22
C GLN A 24 15.68 3.64 -2.08
N CYS A 25 15.21 2.71 -2.90
CA CYS A 25 13.93 2.03 -2.75
C CYS A 25 14.06 0.91 -1.70
N GLY A 26 12.93 0.40 -1.19
CA GLY A 26 12.96 -0.68 -0.19
C GLY A 26 13.04 -0.23 1.26
N THR A 27 12.82 1.06 1.52
CA THR A 27 12.82 1.60 2.89
C THR A 27 11.49 1.32 3.59
N LEU A 28 11.58 0.97 4.89
CA LEU A 28 10.42 0.94 5.80
C LEU A 28 10.35 2.27 6.56
N TYR A 29 9.26 2.99 6.38
CA TYR A 29 8.93 4.23 7.08
C TYR A 29 7.86 3.99 8.14
N THR A 30 8.04 4.55 9.33
CA THR A 30 7.05 4.56 10.42
C THR A 30 6.34 5.92 10.55
N SER A 31 6.77 6.90 9.75
CA SER A 31 6.17 8.21 9.54
C SER A 31 6.17 8.52 8.04
N PHE A 32 5.48 9.59 7.63
CA PHE A 32 5.54 10.03 6.23
C PHE A 32 6.98 10.41 5.85
N PRO A 33 7.51 9.93 4.71
CA PRO A 33 8.90 10.19 4.32
C PRO A 33 9.14 11.67 3.98
N ASP A 34 10.26 12.22 4.46
CA ASP A 34 10.65 13.60 4.18
C ASP A 34 11.05 13.81 2.71
N THR A 35 11.68 12.80 2.11
CA THR A 35 12.11 12.82 0.71
C THR A 35 11.28 11.87 -0.11
N ILE A 36 10.70 12.37 -1.20
CA ILE A 36 9.86 11.62 -2.14
C ILE A 36 10.56 11.55 -3.49
N TYR A 37 10.60 10.36 -4.06
CA TYR A 37 11.10 10.09 -5.41
C TYR A 37 9.93 9.73 -6.32
N PRO A 38 9.56 10.57 -7.29
CA PRO A 38 8.35 10.44 -8.09
C PRO A 38 8.23 9.12 -8.88
N GLU A 39 9.37 8.54 -9.24
CA GLU A 39 9.46 7.30 -10.02
C GLU A 39 9.32 6.02 -9.18
N GLN A 40 9.36 6.13 -7.85
CA GLN A 40 9.31 4.99 -6.96
C GLN A 40 7.87 4.61 -6.60
N LYS A 41 7.68 3.33 -6.25
CA LYS A 41 6.43 2.81 -5.71
C LYS A 41 6.37 3.02 -4.19
N TYR A 42 5.16 3.29 -3.69
CA TYR A 42 4.87 3.50 -2.26
C TYR A 42 3.70 2.63 -1.84
N VAL A 43 3.87 1.91 -0.75
CA VAL A 43 2.85 1.04 -0.15
C VAL A 43 2.52 1.56 1.24
N PHE A 44 1.29 1.94 1.50
CA PHE A 44 0.79 2.21 2.85
C PHE A 44 0.21 0.93 3.43
N TYR A 45 0.77 0.45 4.54
CA TYR A 45 0.24 -0.71 5.25
C TYR A 45 -0.50 -0.29 6.52
N SER A 46 -1.79 -0.63 6.57
CA SER A 46 -2.69 -0.41 7.70
C SER A 46 -2.97 -1.73 8.42
N HIS A 47 -2.52 -1.85 9.68
CA HIS A 47 -2.64 -3.07 10.50
C HIS A 47 -4.06 -3.30 11.07
N GLY A 48 -4.33 -4.48 11.65
CA GLY A 48 -5.57 -4.84 12.32
C GLY A 48 -5.80 -4.10 13.65
N LEU A 49 -7.00 -4.27 14.23
CA LEU A 49 -7.45 -3.55 15.41
C LEU A 49 -6.58 -3.79 16.64
N ILE A 50 -6.27 -5.04 16.96
CA ILE A 50 -5.63 -5.39 18.24
C ILE A 50 -4.20 -4.84 18.39
N VAL A 51 -3.59 -4.38 17.29
CA VAL A 51 -2.27 -3.73 17.29
C VAL A 51 -2.36 -2.24 17.62
N GLU A 52 -3.56 -1.65 17.68
CA GLU A 52 -3.70 -0.25 18.09
C GLU A 52 -3.26 -0.03 19.56
N GLY A 53 -2.51 1.04 19.82
CA GLY A 53 -1.97 1.36 21.13
C GLY A 53 -0.46 1.13 21.24
N ASP A 54 0.01 0.65 22.39
CA ASP A 54 1.45 0.58 22.65
C ASP A 54 2.07 -0.80 22.36
N ASN A 55 1.23 -1.85 22.24
CA ASN A 55 1.71 -3.22 22.03
C ASN A 55 1.73 -3.59 20.53
N MET A 56 2.92 -3.81 20.00
CA MET A 56 3.11 -4.24 18.61
C MET A 56 3.03 -5.76 18.42
N MET A 57 2.87 -6.52 19.50
CA MET A 57 2.75 -7.99 19.47
C MET A 57 1.64 -8.44 20.42
N PRO A 58 0.39 -7.95 20.25
CA PRO A 58 -0.73 -8.36 21.09
C PRO A 58 -1.09 -9.82 20.80
N GLU A 59 -1.64 -10.50 21.81
CA GLU A 59 -2.14 -11.86 21.69
C GLU A 59 -3.67 -11.86 21.71
N ASP A 60 -4.26 -12.57 20.78
CA ASP A 60 -5.68 -12.90 20.74
C ASP A 60 -5.89 -14.34 21.24
N GLU A 61 -6.90 -14.57 22.07
CA GLU A 61 -7.15 -15.90 22.68
C GLU A 61 -7.45 -16.98 21.63
N ARG A 62 -8.04 -16.62 20.49
CA ARG A 62 -8.42 -17.55 19.43
C ARG A 62 -7.34 -17.70 18.36
N TRP A 63 -6.69 -16.60 17.99
CA TRP A 63 -5.81 -16.53 16.82
C TRP A 63 -4.32 -16.38 17.15
N GLY A 64 -3.98 -16.27 18.45
CA GLY A 64 -2.62 -16.18 18.93
C GLY A 64 -1.98 -14.80 18.72
N VAL A 65 -0.66 -14.75 18.72
CA VAL A 65 0.12 -13.51 18.66
C VAL A 65 0.06 -12.87 17.28
N TYR A 66 -0.38 -11.60 17.23
CA TYR A 66 -0.22 -10.78 16.04
C TYR A 66 1.16 -10.12 16.06
N ASP A 67 2.11 -10.72 15.35
CA ASP A 67 3.47 -10.19 15.21
C ASP A 67 3.54 -9.09 14.13
N TYR A 68 3.09 -7.88 14.50
CA TYR A 68 3.14 -6.72 13.60
C TYR A 68 4.57 -6.37 13.18
N ILE A 69 5.55 -6.62 14.05
CA ILE A 69 6.96 -6.36 13.77
C ILE A 69 7.43 -7.28 12.64
N ALA A 70 7.16 -8.59 12.74
CA ALA A 70 7.52 -9.56 11.71
C ALA A 70 6.77 -9.30 10.41
N VAL A 71 5.46 -8.99 10.47
CA VAL A 71 4.63 -8.69 9.30
C VAL A 71 5.19 -7.51 8.50
N ARG A 72 5.41 -6.35 9.13
CA ARG A 72 5.96 -5.19 8.41
C ARG A 72 7.39 -5.39 7.92
N LYS A 73 8.21 -6.17 8.66
CA LYS A 73 9.55 -6.55 8.21
C LYS A 73 9.50 -7.43 6.96
N ALA A 74 8.60 -8.41 6.95
CA ALA A 74 8.41 -9.33 5.82
C ALA A 74 7.79 -8.65 4.59
N LEU A 75 6.92 -7.64 4.79
CA LEU A 75 6.36 -6.83 3.70
C LEU A 75 7.40 -5.95 3.00
N ARG A 76 8.58 -5.72 3.58
CA ARG A 76 9.65 -4.97 2.88
C ARG A 76 10.06 -5.68 1.59
N ASP A 77 10.33 -4.88 0.57
CA ASP A 77 10.81 -5.36 -0.72
C ASP A 77 11.69 -4.27 -1.36
N PRO A 78 12.75 -4.60 -2.09
CA PRO A 78 13.61 -3.61 -2.73
C PRO A 78 12.91 -2.77 -3.81
N ASP A 79 11.76 -3.22 -4.32
CA ASP A 79 11.07 -2.59 -5.44
C ASP A 79 10.05 -1.50 -5.03
N TYR A 80 9.81 -1.31 -3.72
CA TYR A 80 8.89 -0.28 -3.21
C TYR A 80 9.25 0.22 -1.82
N ASN A 81 8.79 1.42 -1.49
CA ASN A 81 8.87 2.00 -0.15
C ASN A 81 7.63 1.62 0.65
N LEU A 82 7.81 1.05 1.85
CA LEU A 82 6.74 0.65 2.74
C LEU A 82 6.52 1.71 3.83
N ILE A 83 5.34 2.30 3.91
CA ILE A 83 4.92 3.22 4.97
C ILE A 83 3.94 2.46 5.86
N ALA A 84 4.34 2.20 7.11
CA ALA A 84 3.58 1.40 8.05
C ALA A 84 3.46 2.12 9.39
N TYR A 85 2.43 2.96 9.52
CA TYR A 85 2.11 3.66 10.75
C TYR A 85 1.63 2.69 11.83
N HIS A 86 2.08 2.91 13.06
CA HIS A 86 1.49 2.25 14.22
C HIS A 86 0.42 3.17 14.82
N ARG A 87 -0.85 2.77 14.66
CA ARG A 87 -1.97 3.59 15.09
C ARG A 87 -2.13 3.62 16.61
N PRO A 88 -2.47 4.79 17.20
CA PRO A 88 -2.76 4.89 18.63
C PRO A 88 -4.02 4.10 18.99
N ALA A 89 -4.17 3.80 20.28
CA ALA A 89 -5.39 3.19 20.82
C ALA A 89 -6.62 4.04 20.50
N ARG A 90 -7.75 3.39 20.20
CA ARG A 90 -9.03 4.05 19.89
C ARG A 90 -8.98 4.93 18.64
N THR A 91 -8.15 4.58 17.66
CA THR A 91 -8.15 5.26 16.36
C THR A 91 -9.55 5.29 15.75
N VAL A 92 -10.02 6.47 15.38
CA VAL A 92 -11.28 6.66 14.65
C VAL A 92 -11.02 6.35 13.17
N PRO A 93 -11.64 5.31 12.58
CA PRO A 93 -11.30 4.85 11.23
C PRO A 93 -11.44 5.93 10.16
N ASP A 94 -12.51 6.72 10.20
CA ASP A 94 -12.76 7.77 9.21
C ASP A 94 -11.74 8.90 9.29
N SER A 95 -11.35 9.32 10.49
CA SER A 95 -10.32 10.36 10.69
C SER A 95 -8.97 9.90 10.18
N PHE A 96 -8.56 8.67 10.54
CA PHE A 96 -7.29 8.12 10.06
C PHE A 96 -7.30 7.87 8.55
N ALA A 97 -8.43 7.47 7.98
CA ALA A 97 -8.60 7.34 6.54
C ALA A 97 -8.44 8.70 5.81
N GLN A 98 -8.87 9.81 6.47
CA GLN A 98 -8.65 11.15 5.93
C GLN A 98 -7.16 11.51 5.94
N GLU A 99 -6.44 11.23 7.03
CA GLU A 99 -4.99 11.45 7.11
C GLU A 99 -4.24 10.62 6.06
N LEU A 100 -4.61 9.35 5.89
CA LEU A 100 -4.05 8.46 4.87
C LEU A 100 -4.29 8.99 3.45
N ALA A 101 -5.52 9.46 3.17
CA ALA A 101 -5.86 10.07 1.89
C ALA A 101 -5.05 11.36 1.64
N ASP A 102 -4.81 12.17 2.67
CA ASP A 102 -4.02 13.39 2.55
C ASP A 102 -2.54 13.09 2.30
N ASP A 103 -1.99 12.02 2.88
CA ASP A 103 -0.65 11.55 2.61
C ASP A 103 -0.50 11.03 1.16
N VAL A 104 -1.49 10.31 0.65
CA VAL A 104 -1.54 9.92 -0.77
C VAL A 104 -1.54 11.17 -1.68
N ARG A 105 -2.36 12.17 -1.35
CA ARG A 105 -2.39 13.45 -2.10
C ARG A 105 -1.04 14.19 -2.04
N LYS A 106 -0.30 14.09 -0.91
CA LYS A 106 1.07 14.64 -0.79
C LYS A 106 2.03 13.94 -1.76
N LEU A 107 2.00 12.59 -1.84
CA LEU A 107 2.80 11.84 -2.82
C LEU A 107 2.50 12.29 -4.25
N ILE A 108 1.22 12.40 -4.61
CA ILE A 108 0.78 12.82 -5.95
C ILE A 108 1.26 14.25 -6.26
N ARG A 109 1.13 15.18 -5.31
CA ARG A 109 1.63 16.56 -5.47
C ARG A 109 3.15 16.62 -5.65
N LYS A 110 3.87 15.63 -5.15
CA LYS A 110 5.33 15.46 -5.33
C LYS A 110 5.69 14.72 -6.63
N GLY A 111 4.69 14.41 -7.47
CA GLY A 111 4.89 13.80 -8.78
C GLY A 111 4.78 12.28 -8.84
N VAL A 112 4.49 11.60 -7.72
CA VAL A 112 4.24 10.15 -7.73
C VAL A 112 2.93 9.88 -8.45
N LYS A 113 2.96 9.00 -9.44
CA LYS A 113 1.76 8.62 -10.19
C LYS A 113 0.85 7.72 -9.34
N PRO A 114 -0.50 7.84 -9.46
CA PRO A 114 -1.43 7.00 -8.71
C PRO A 114 -1.17 5.49 -8.85
N GLU A 115 -0.79 5.02 -10.03
CA GLU A 115 -0.45 3.61 -10.30
C GLU A 115 0.79 3.10 -9.53
N ASN A 116 1.62 4.00 -9.01
CA ASN A 116 2.75 3.69 -8.15
C ASN A 116 2.40 3.73 -6.66
N ILE A 117 1.13 3.92 -6.30
CA ILE A 117 0.67 3.99 -4.91
C ILE A 117 -0.25 2.82 -4.63
N THR A 118 0.05 2.07 -3.57
CA THR A 118 -0.78 0.96 -3.08
C THR A 118 -1.23 1.22 -1.65
N LEU A 119 -2.53 1.12 -1.43
CA LEU A 119 -3.14 1.06 -0.11
C LEU A 119 -3.34 -0.42 0.25
N LEU A 120 -2.66 -0.91 1.28
CA LEU A 120 -2.73 -2.28 1.77
C LEU A 120 -3.32 -2.27 3.18
N GLY A 121 -4.39 -3.02 3.42
CA GLY A 121 -5.01 -3.05 4.74
C GLY A 121 -5.48 -4.43 5.16
N PHE A 122 -5.27 -4.74 6.44
CA PHE A 122 -5.77 -5.95 7.07
C PHE A 122 -6.87 -5.62 8.08
N SER A 123 -8.04 -6.32 8.01
CA SER A 123 -9.13 -6.21 8.98
C SER A 123 -9.55 -4.73 9.20
N ARG A 124 -9.47 -4.19 10.40
CA ARG A 124 -9.68 -2.74 10.71
C ARG A 124 -8.83 -1.83 9.82
N GLY A 125 -7.60 -2.22 9.52
CA GLY A 125 -6.74 -1.49 8.58
C GLY A 125 -7.29 -1.50 7.16
N GLY A 126 -7.97 -2.57 6.76
CA GLY A 126 -8.67 -2.65 5.47
C GLY A 126 -9.93 -1.79 5.41
N GLU A 127 -10.69 -1.67 6.51
CA GLU A 127 -11.80 -0.72 6.62
C GLU A 127 -11.28 0.73 6.38
N ILE A 128 -10.20 1.10 7.06
CA ILE A 128 -9.52 2.40 6.87
C ILE A 128 -9.07 2.57 5.42
N THR A 129 -8.51 1.53 4.82
CA THR A 129 -8.07 1.52 3.42
C THR A 129 -9.22 1.77 2.45
N LEU A 130 -10.37 1.13 2.66
CA LEU A 130 -11.59 1.37 1.86
C LEU A 130 -12.13 2.79 2.03
N LEU A 131 -12.19 3.31 3.26
CA LEU A 131 -12.59 4.69 3.52
C LEU A 131 -11.64 5.69 2.84
N ALA A 132 -10.31 5.45 2.89
CA ALA A 132 -9.33 6.28 2.21
C ALA A 132 -9.51 6.24 0.69
N SER A 133 -9.74 5.04 0.11
CA SER A 133 -10.06 4.86 -1.30
C SER A 133 -11.32 5.64 -1.71
N SER A 134 -12.39 5.57 -0.87
CA SER A 134 -13.64 6.35 -1.07
C SER A 134 -13.42 7.87 -1.04
N LYS A 135 -12.48 8.35 -0.21
CA LYS A 135 -12.15 9.78 -0.11
C LYS A 135 -11.26 10.27 -1.26
N LEU A 136 -10.45 9.38 -1.82
CA LEU A 136 -9.53 9.66 -2.93
C LEU A 136 -10.22 9.63 -4.28
N ARG A 137 -11.01 8.61 -4.56
CA ARG A 137 -11.72 8.36 -5.81
C ARG A 137 -10.80 8.37 -7.04
N LEU A 138 -9.62 7.77 -6.92
CA LEU A 138 -8.60 7.73 -7.98
C LEU A 138 -8.75 6.47 -8.81
N ASP A 139 -8.86 6.60 -10.13
CA ASP A 139 -9.11 5.48 -11.04
C ASP A 139 -7.92 4.51 -11.18
N LYS A 140 -6.69 4.95 -10.89
CA LYS A 140 -5.48 4.14 -11.09
C LYS A 140 -4.73 3.79 -9.80
N ILE A 141 -5.26 4.13 -8.63
CA ILE A 141 -4.66 3.72 -7.36
C ILE A 141 -4.83 2.22 -7.16
N ASN A 142 -3.88 1.59 -6.47
CA ASN A 142 -3.98 0.18 -6.13
C ASN A 142 -4.46 0.01 -4.69
N THR A 143 -5.41 -0.90 -4.48
CA THR A 143 -5.97 -1.22 -3.16
C THR A 143 -5.87 -2.73 -2.94
N ILE A 144 -5.20 -3.17 -1.87
CA ILE A 144 -5.09 -4.58 -1.49
C ILE A 144 -5.76 -4.78 -0.14
N LEU A 145 -6.72 -5.69 -0.09
CA LEU A 145 -7.56 -5.97 1.06
C LEU A 145 -7.25 -7.37 1.61
N LEU A 146 -6.92 -7.45 2.89
CA LEU A 146 -6.65 -8.70 3.59
C LEU A 146 -7.72 -8.92 4.65
N ALA A 147 -8.60 -9.90 4.46
CA ALA A 147 -9.66 -10.29 5.39
C ALA A 147 -10.51 -9.09 5.90
N VAL A 148 -11.12 -8.35 4.98
CA VAL A 148 -11.80 -7.07 5.27
C VAL A 148 -13.31 -7.16 5.18
N CYS A 149 -13.84 -7.98 4.29
CA CYS A 149 -15.23 -7.89 3.81
C CYS A 149 -16.28 -8.58 4.69
N GLY A 150 -16.09 -8.50 6.02
CA GLY A 150 -17.07 -8.94 7.01
C GLY A 150 -18.29 -8.03 7.12
N GLY A 151 -19.15 -8.32 8.09
CA GLY A 151 -20.47 -7.71 8.24
C GLY A 151 -20.48 -6.19 8.29
N VAL A 152 -19.49 -5.55 8.93
CA VAL A 152 -19.39 -4.08 9.01
C VAL A 152 -19.26 -3.50 7.60
N VAL A 153 -18.26 -3.94 6.85
CA VAL A 153 -17.99 -3.44 5.49
C VAL A 153 -19.14 -3.82 4.54
N LYS A 154 -19.68 -5.05 4.67
CA LYS A 154 -20.75 -5.53 3.80
C LYS A 154 -22.07 -4.77 3.99
N ASN A 155 -22.35 -4.29 5.19
CA ASN A 155 -23.63 -3.65 5.51
C ASN A 155 -23.62 -2.11 5.40
N GLN A 156 -22.46 -1.49 5.20
CA GLN A 156 -22.31 -0.04 5.16
C GLN A 156 -21.85 0.42 3.77
N PRO A 157 -22.69 1.17 3.02
CA PRO A 157 -22.42 1.52 1.62
C PRO A 157 -21.29 2.53 1.42
N GLU A 158 -20.84 3.22 2.46
CA GLU A 158 -19.70 4.13 2.43
C GLU A 158 -18.37 3.45 2.18
N TYR A 159 -18.25 2.15 2.49
CA TYR A 159 -17.08 1.36 2.15
C TYR A 159 -17.07 1.03 0.66
N GLN A 160 -16.47 1.90 -0.12
CA GLN A 160 -16.30 1.75 -1.56
C GLN A 160 -14.82 1.71 -1.91
N ALA A 161 -14.47 0.94 -2.93
CA ALA A 161 -13.14 0.91 -3.50
C ALA A 161 -13.11 1.61 -4.85
N PHE A 162 -11.96 2.20 -5.19
CA PHE A 162 -11.70 2.84 -6.48
C PHE A 162 -10.38 2.32 -7.04
N GLY A 163 -10.18 2.44 -8.36
CA GLY A 163 -8.99 1.99 -9.06
C GLY A 163 -8.89 0.47 -9.17
N ASN A 164 -7.69 -0.05 -8.99
CA ASN A 164 -7.39 -1.49 -9.06
C ASN A 164 -7.54 -2.12 -7.68
N VAL A 165 -8.41 -3.10 -7.53
CA VAL A 165 -8.69 -3.76 -6.26
C VAL A 165 -8.24 -5.21 -6.30
N SER A 166 -7.48 -5.60 -5.29
CA SER A 166 -7.08 -6.99 -5.05
C SER A 166 -7.50 -7.41 -3.65
N SER A 167 -8.06 -8.58 -3.49
CA SER A 167 -8.53 -9.10 -2.20
C SER A 167 -7.95 -10.48 -1.91
N ILE A 168 -7.57 -10.71 -0.67
CA ILE A 168 -7.19 -12.02 -0.14
C ILE A 168 -8.02 -12.29 1.12
N TYR A 169 -8.72 -13.40 1.14
CA TYR A 169 -9.38 -13.89 2.36
C TYR A 169 -8.99 -15.34 2.66
N GLU A 170 -9.09 -15.72 3.91
CA GLU A 170 -8.90 -17.11 4.35
C GLU A 170 -10.25 -17.82 4.33
N THR A 171 -10.30 -19.05 3.81
CA THR A 171 -11.56 -19.77 3.55
C THR A 171 -12.40 -20.06 4.79
N SER A 172 -11.79 -20.13 5.96
CA SER A 172 -12.48 -20.34 7.25
C SER A 172 -12.70 -19.05 8.03
N ASP A 173 -12.26 -17.88 7.51
CA ASP A 173 -12.45 -16.59 8.15
C ASP A 173 -13.87 -16.04 7.95
N PHE A 174 -14.39 -15.36 8.98
CA PHE A 174 -15.70 -14.67 8.91
C PHE A 174 -15.73 -13.49 7.93
N ALA A 175 -14.56 -12.94 7.55
CA ALA A 175 -14.48 -11.79 6.68
C ALA A 175 -14.90 -12.08 5.23
N GLY A 176 -14.67 -13.28 4.73
CA GLY A 176 -15.16 -13.77 3.44
C GLY A 176 -14.76 -12.93 2.23
N SER A 177 -15.48 -13.17 1.11
CA SER A 177 -15.24 -12.53 -0.19
C SER A 177 -15.61 -11.04 -0.22
N CYS A 178 -14.83 -10.27 -0.97
CA CYS A 178 -15.06 -8.86 -1.28
C CYS A 178 -15.73 -8.61 -2.65
N GLU A 179 -16.22 -9.65 -3.35
CA GLU A 179 -16.79 -9.52 -4.70
C GLU A 179 -17.90 -8.46 -4.81
N PHE A 180 -18.71 -8.28 -3.75
CA PHE A 180 -19.78 -7.29 -3.71
C PHE A 180 -19.29 -5.83 -3.88
N LEU A 181 -18.00 -5.54 -3.69
CA LEU A 181 -17.44 -4.22 -3.95
C LEU A 181 -17.53 -3.82 -5.43
N GLN A 182 -17.54 -4.78 -6.35
CA GLN A 182 -17.74 -4.55 -7.79
C GLN A 182 -19.15 -4.01 -8.09
N ASP A 183 -20.13 -4.43 -7.31
CA ASP A 183 -21.51 -3.95 -7.46
C ASP A 183 -21.69 -2.54 -6.89
N ARG A 184 -20.92 -2.19 -5.86
CA ARG A 184 -20.96 -0.85 -5.25
C ARG A 184 -20.34 0.22 -6.11
N ASN A 185 -19.30 -0.12 -6.88
CA ASN A 185 -18.67 0.81 -7.80
C ASN A 185 -18.42 0.16 -9.16
N LYS A 186 -19.32 0.39 -10.11
CA LYS A 186 -19.19 -0.08 -11.50
C LYS A 186 -18.04 0.55 -12.29
N LYS A 187 -17.33 1.52 -11.69
CA LYS A 187 -16.18 2.19 -12.30
C LYS A 187 -14.83 1.71 -11.73
N LEU A 188 -14.79 0.52 -11.12
CA LEU A 188 -13.51 -0.10 -10.78
C LEU A 188 -12.71 -0.33 -12.07
N GLU A 189 -11.43 0.02 -12.04
CA GLU A 189 -10.50 -0.27 -13.15
C GLU A 189 -10.29 -1.78 -13.28
N SER A 190 -10.08 -2.45 -12.15
CA SER A 190 -10.01 -3.91 -12.10
C SER A 190 -10.38 -4.44 -10.70
N PHE A 191 -10.81 -5.70 -10.68
CA PHE A 191 -11.00 -6.46 -9.44
C PHE A 191 -10.44 -7.87 -9.59
N ARG A 192 -9.66 -8.31 -8.62
CA ARG A 192 -9.22 -9.71 -8.49
C ARG A 192 -9.30 -10.16 -7.05
N GLU A 193 -9.61 -11.43 -6.85
CA GLU A 193 -9.69 -12.02 -5.52
C GLU A 193 -9.07 -13.41 -5.50
N THR A 194 -8.42 -13.74 -4.40
CA THR A 194 -7.83 -15.05 -4.15
C THR A 194 -8.15 -15.48 -2.73
N SER A 195 -8.64 -16.69 -2.57
CA SER A 195 -8.75 -17.32 -1.25
C SER A 195 -7.48 -18.09 -0.91
N ILE A 196 -7.12 -18.10 0.37
CA ILE A 196 -6.10 -18.98 0.93
C ILE A 196 -6.75 -19.95 1.93
N SER A 197 -6.17 -21.13 2.10
CA SER A 197 -6.66 -22.13 3.04
C SER A 197 -5.53 -22.53 3.96
N THR A 198 -5.52 -21.99 5.17
CA THR A 198 -4.48 -22.21 6.17
C THR A 198 -5.00 -22.87 7.44
N GLY A 199 -6.33 -22.89 7.62
CA GLY A 199 -7.01 -23.31 8.84
C GLY A 199 -6.77 -22.37 10.04
N LYS A 200 -6.25 -21.16 9.79
CA LYS A 200 -5.93 -20.17 10.84
C LYS A 200 -6.94 -19.04 10.94
N GLU A 201 -8.00 -19.08 10.12
CA GLU A 201 -9.04 -18.05 10.10
C GLU A 201 -8.44 -16.64 9.98
N HIS A 202 -8.97 -15.68 10.73
CA HIS A 202 -8.47 -14.29 10.76
C HIS A 202 -7.00 -14.17 11.17
N GLY A 203 -6.52 -15.10 12.02
CA GLY A 203 -5.13 -15.21 12.46
C GLY A 203 -4.13 -15.56 11.35
N ALA A 204 -4.58 -15.98 10.16
CA ALA A 204 -3.71 -16.21 9.02
C ALA A 204 -2.88 -14.96 8.64
N PHE A 205 -3.40 -13.77 8.94
CA PHE A 205 -2.76 -12.48 8.63
C PHE A 205 -2.01 -11.87 9.83
N TYR A 206 -1.97 -12.56 10.98
CA TYR A 206 -1.22 -12.15 12.16
C TYR A 206 0.28 -12.43 12.03
N GLN A 207 0.63 -13.35 11.13
CA GLN A 207 1.98 -13.78 10.85
C GLN A 207 2.28 -13.61 9.34
N PRO A 208 3.52 -13.39 8.94
CA PRO A 208 3.90 -13.21 7.54
C PRO A 208 3.92 -14.54 6.78
N LEU A 209 2.77 -15.21 6.66
CA LEU A 209 2.65 -16.48 5.96
C LEU A 209 2.90 -16.31 4.46
N PRO A 210 3.69 -17.18 3.81
CA PRO A 210 3.99 -17.10 2.38
C PRO A 210 2.73 -17.05 1.50
N GLN A 211 1.66 -17.75 1.90
CA GLN A 211 0.41 -17.87 1.11
C GLN A 211 -0.23 -16.52 0.77
N TRP A 212 -0.17 -15.54 1.66
CA TRP A 212 -0.68 -14.20 1.37
C TRP A 212 0.42 -13.19 1.05
N LEU A 213 1.59 -13.32 1.71
CA LEU A 213 2.68 -12.37 1.59
C LEU A 213 3.25 -12.31 0.16
N GLU A 214 3.45 -13.47 -0.46
CA GLU A 214 3.98 -13.56 -1.83
C GLU A 214 3.00 -12.96 -2.85
N LEU A 215 1.70 -13.19 -2.66
CA LEU A 215 0.67 -12.58 -3.49
C LEU A 215 0.68 -11.05 -3.39
N VAL A 216 0.73 -10.51 -2.17
CA VAL A 216 0.82 -9.06 -1.93
C VAL A 216 2.04 -8.47 -2.62
N LYS A 217 3.24 -9.04 -2.39
CA LYS A 217 4.48 -8.57 -3.01
C LYS A 217 4.45 -8.62 -4.54
N LYS A 218 3.89 -9.69 -5.09
CA LYS A 218 3.70 -9.82 -6.54
C LYS A 218 2.81 -8.69 -7.06
N TRP A 219 1.65 -8.48 -6.44
CA TRP A 219 0.65 -7.51 -6.90
C TRP A 219 1.12 -6.04 -6.78
N VAL A 220 1.91 -5.72 -5.78
CA VAL A 220 2.52 -4.39 -5.65
C VAL A 220 3.53 -4.11 -6.77
N LYS A 221 4.20 -5.14 -7.28
CA LYS A 221 5.24 -4.99 -8.33
C LYS A 221 4.67 -4.91 -9.74
N GLU A 222 3.49 -5.45 -9.97
CA GLU A 222 2.73 -5.30 -11.23
C GLU A 222 2.36 -3.84 -11.48
#